data_61e008a7712acd4bfbd7f8d8c28517a1
#
_entry.id   61e008a7712acd4bfbd7f8d8c28517a1
#
_cell.length_a   1.000
_cell.length_b   1.000
_cell.length_c   1.000
_cell.angle_alpha   90.00
_cell.angle_beta   90.00
_cell.angle_gamma   90.00
#
_symmetry.space_group_name_H-M   'P 1'
#
loop_
_entity.id
_entity.type
_entity.pdbx_description
1 polymer ?
#
loop_
_entity_poly.entity_id
_entity_poly.type
_entity_poly.pdbx_seq_one_letter_code
_entity_poly.pdbx_strand_id
1 'polypeptide(L)'
;MVFNTNKEKGNSALGIAIGYYSTNGYIVSIPLNDTQDYDLIVDKNNIIKKVQVKASGCKTKYGKYQVALKSCGGTKGKTYKTAINTKIDEIFILTEDGAMYIIPINVIKNKSTLNICEKYSKYRVNL
;
A
#
# COMPACT_ATOMS: atom_id res chain seq x y z
N MET A 1 -14.01 -1.23 10.85
CA MET A 1 -13.22 -0.07 10.40
C MET A 1 -14.07 0.79 9.49
N VAL A 2 -14.00 2.08 9.62
CA VAL A 2 -14.82 3.00 8.85
C VAL A 2 -13.93 3.95 8.06
N PHE A 3 -14.12 3.99 6.75
CA PHE A 3 -13.43 4.92 5.86
C PHE A 3 -14.41 5.99 5.40
N ASN A 4 -14.50 7.11 6.12
CA ASN A 4 -15.45 8.17 5.81
C ASN A 4 -15.00 9.05 4.63
N THR A 5 -13.70 9.30 4.55
CA THR A 5 -13.12 10.10 3.46
C THR A 5 -11.85 9.43 2.93
N ASN A 6 -11.42 9.82 1.73
CA ASN A 6 -10.17 9.32 1.16
C ASN A 6 -8.96 9.68 2.02
N LYS A 7 -9.00 10.85 2.65
CA LYS A 7 -7.92 11.30 3.53
C LYS A 7 -7.86 10.45 4.80
N GLU A 8 -8.99 10.20 5.43
CA GLU A 8 -9.07 9.33 6.62
C GLU A 8 -8.63 7.90 6.31
N LYS A 9 -9.06 7.40 5.16
CA LYS A 9 -8.66 6.09 4.67
C LYS A 9 -7.15 5.97 4.54
N GLY A 10 -6.52 6.95 3.92
CA GLY A 10 -5.07 6.99 3.77
C GLY A 10 -4.34 7.09 5.11
N ASN A 11 -4.83 7.92 6.01
CA ASN A 11 -4.24 8.08 7.33
C ASN A 11 -4.36 6.80 8.16
N SER A 12 -5.50 6.12 8.10
CA SER A 12 -5.73 4.86 8.80
C SER A 12 -4.77 3.77 8.30
N ALA A 13 -4.61 3.67 7.00
CA ALA A 13 -3.71 2.69 6.41
C ALA A 13 -2.25 2.94 6.82
N LEU A 14 -1.83 4.20 6.81
CA LEU A 14 -0.48 4.56 7.22
C LEU A 14 -0.23 4.24 8.70
N GLY A 15 -1.17 4.59 9.56
CA GLY A 15 -1.06 4.30 11.00
C GLY A 15 -0.98 2.81 11.28
N ILE A 16 -1.79 2.02 10.60
CA ILE A 16 -1.79 0.56 10.77
C ILE A 16 -0.52 -0.06 10.20
N ALA A 17 -0.04 0.43 9.06
CA ALA A 17 1.23 -0.05 8.48
C ALA A 17 2.39 0.21 9.44
N ILE A 18 2.48 1.41 10.01
CA ILE A 18 3.51 1.73 11.00
C ILE A 18 3.43 0.77 12.19
N GLY A 19 2.23 0.56 12.70
CA GLY A 19 2.01 -0.36 13.81
C GLY A 19 2.42 -1.79 13.48
N TYR A 20 2.04 -2.27 12.30
CA TYR A 20 2.42 -3.60 11.86
C TYR A 20 3.94 -3.78 11.79
N TYR A 21 4.61 -2.89 11.08
CA TYR A 21 6.07 -3.03 10.93
C TYR A 21 6.79 -2.88 12.27
N SER A 22 6.37 -1.90 13.08
CA SER A 22 6.99 -1.68 14.39
C SER A 22 6.85 -2.88 15.31
N THR A 23 5.65 -3.47 15.37
CA THR A 23 5.42 -4.63 16.24
C THR A 23 6.09 -5.90 15.73
N ASN A 24 6.49 -5.93 14.48
CA ASN A 24 7.20 -7.06 13.88
C ASN A 24 8.71 -6.86 13.79
N GLY A 25 9.25 -5.94 14.57
CA GLY A 25 10.69 -5.78 14.74
C GLY A 25 11.39 -4.93 13.68
N TYR A 26 10.64 -4.19 12.86
CA TYR A 26 11.23 -3.29 11.90
C TYR A 26 11.49 -1.92 12.53
N ILE A 27 12.58 -1.28 12.12
CA ILE A 27 12.77 0.15 12.36
C ILE A 27 12.04 0.87 11.24
N VAL A 28 11.10 1.74 11.61
CA VAL A 28 10.26 2.45 10.63
C VAL A 28 10.72 3.89 10.54
N SER A 29 10.94 4.34 9.30
CA SER A 29 11.27 5.73 9.01
C SER A 29 10.24 6.31 8.05
N ILE A 30 9.89 7.57 8.27
CA ILE A 30 8.96 8.29 7.41
C ILE A 30 9.74 9.36 6.65
N PRO A 31 9.66 9.39 5.31
CA PRO A 31 10.30 10.45 4.54
C PRO A 31 9.73 11.82 4.91
N LEU A 32 10.59 12.82 5.00
CA LEU A 32 10.16 14.19 5.24
C LEU A 32 9.47 14.80 4.03
N ASN A 33 9.89 14.38 2.82
CA ASN A 33 9.29 14.86 1.59
C ASN A 33 8.10 13.99 1.21
N ASP A 34 7.11 14.58 0.56
CA ASP A 34 5.92 13.88 0.09
C ASP A 34 5.88 13.70 -1.44
N THR A 35 6.98 13.95 -2.10
CA THR A 35 7.08 13.87 -3.57
C THR A 35 7.55 12.52 -4.10
N GLN A 36 8.01 11.64 -3.22
CA GLN A 36 8.47 10.30 -3.61
C GLN A 36 7.31 9.30 -3.66
N ASP A 37 7.54 8.18 -4.31
CA ASP A 37 6.50 7.17 -4.56
C ASP A 37 6.24 6.23 -3.39
N TYR A 38 7.04 6.28 -2.34
CA TYR A 38 6.88 5.42 -1.16
C TYR A 38 6.53 6.25 0.07
N ASP A 39 5.87 5.60 1.01
CA ASP A 39 5.36 6.25 2.23
C ASP A 39 6.18 5.93 3.46
N LEU A 40 6.85 4.79 3.47
CA LEU A 40 7.66 4.32 4.59
C LEU A 40 8.96 3.71 4.09
N ILE A 41 9.97 3.80 4.94
CA ILE A 41 11.17 2.99 4.85
C ILE A 41 11.19 2.08 6.06
N VAL A 42 11.36 0.77 5.84
CA VAL A 42 11.42 -0.21 6.92
C VAL A 42 12.75 -0.96 6.85
N ASP A 43 13.34 -1.16 8.01
CA ASP A 43 14.67 -1.75 8.14
C ASP A 43 14.62 -2.88 9.17
N LYS A 44 15.03 -4.05 8.75
CA LYS A 44 15.15 -5.21 9.62
C LYS A 44 16.31 -6.08 9.17
N ASN A 45 17.19 -6.44 10.10
CA ASN A 45 18.35 -7.28 9.83
C ASN A 45 19.23 -6.73 8.69
N ASN A 46 19.42 -5.41 8.68
CA ASN A 46 20.21 -4.69 7.66
C ASN A 46 19.61 -4.75 6.24
N ILE A 47 18.36 -5.16 6.12
CA ILE A 47 17.63 -5.11 4.86
C ILE A 47 16.66 -3.95 4.92
N ILE A 48 16.84 -2.99 4.01
CA ILE A 48 16.01 -1.80 3.92
C ILE A 48 15.05 -1.95 2.76
N LYS A 49 13.77 -1.68 3.00
CA LYS A 49 12.73 -1.73 1.97
C LYS A 49 11.95 -0.43 1.94
N LYS A 50 11.58 -0.02 0.74
CA LYS A 50 10.68 1.11 0.51
C LYS A 50 9.27 0.58 0.32
N VAL A 51 8.34 1.09 1.12
CA VAL A 51 6.98 0.60 1.18
C VAL A 51 6.01 1.69 0.75
N GLN A 52 5.13 1.38 -0.18
CA GLN A 52 3.98 2.20 -0.48
C GLN A 52 2.78 1.66 0.28
N VAL A 53 2.01 2.56 0.88
CA VAL A 53 0.82 2.20 1.65
C VAL A 53 -0.43 2.56 0.85
N LYS A 54 -1.33 1.61 0.72
CA LYS A 54 -2.59 1.79 0.02
C LYS A 54 -3.73 1.30 0.90
N ALA A 55 -4.90 1.88 0.70
CA ALA A 55 -6.13 1.45 1.36
C ALA A 55 -7.23 1.27 0.33
N SER A 56 -8.14 0.36 0.58
CA SER A 56 -9.29 0.16 -0.29
C SER A 56 -10.57 -0.04 0.50
N GLY A 57 -11.57 0.77 0.20
CA GLY A 57 -12.96 0.54 0.60
C GLY A 57 -13.86 0.28 -0.61
N CYS A 58 -13.29 0.22 -1.81
CA CYS A 58 -14.03 0.06 -3.05
C CYS A 58 -14.05 -1.40 -3.47
N LYS A 59 -15.24 -1.97 -3.66
CA LYS A 59 -15.39 -3.35 -4.11
C LYS A 59 -15.83 -3.41 -5.56
N THR A 60 -15.36 -4.42 -6.27
CA THR A 60 -15.87 -4.77 -7.60
C THR A 60 -17.29 -5.37 -7.47
N LYS A 61 -17.95 -5.54 -8.60
CA LYS A 61 -19.27 -6.21 -8.64
C LYS A 61 -19.22 -7.64 -8.10
N TYR A 62 -18.05 -8.26 -8.05
CA TYR A 62 -17.86 -9.60 -7.51
C TYR A 62 -17.48 -9.61 -6.03
N GLY A 63 -17.54 -8.47 -5.35
CA GLY A 63 -17.25 -8.38 -3.93
C GLY A 63 -15.77 -8.37 -3.56
N LYS A 64 -14.88 -8.12 -4.52
CA LYS A 64 -13.43 -8.07 -4.28
C LYS A 64 -12.99 -6.63 -4.10
N TYR A 65 -12.13 -6.38 -3.10
CA TYR A 65 -11.56 -5.04 -2.92
C TYR A 65 -10.63 -4.71 -4.08
N GLN A 66 -10.78 -3.51 -4.61
CA GLN A 66 -9.98 -3.01 -5.70
C GLN A 66 -9.03 -1.93 -5.20
N VAL A 67 -7.77 -2.04 -5.56
CA VAL A 67 -6.72 -1.11 -5.18
C VAL A 67 -6.17 -0.46 -6.44
N ALA A 68 -6.17 0.87 -6.48
CA ALA A 68 -5.55 1.60 -7.57
C ALA A 68 -4.03 1.61 -7.37
N LEU A 69 -3.30 1.15 -8.37
CA LEU A 69 -1.84 1.14 -8.38
C LEU A 69 -1.26 2.31 -9.17
N LYS A 70 -2.11 3.07 -9.87
CA LYS A 70 -1.71 4.29 -10.54
C LYS A 70 -1.80 5.48 -9.60
N SER A 71 -0.84 6.38 -9.68
CA SER A 71 -0.98 7.71 -9.11
C SER A 71 -1.12 8.73 -10.23
N CYS A 72 -2.00 9.71 -10.01
CA CYS A 72 -2.12 10.85 -10.88
C CYS A 72 -0.94 11.77 -10.61
N GLY A 73 -0.06 11.98 -11.59
CA GLY A 73 1.09 12.86 -11.45
C GLY A 73 0.74 14.28 -11.90
N GLY A 74 0.78 15.23 -10.97
CA GLY A 74 0.70 16.64 -11.25
C GLY A 74 -0.70 17.23 -11.24
N THR A 75 -0.74 18.55 -11.26
CA THR A 75 -1.94 19.35 -11.06
C THR A 75 -2.97 19.24 -12.19
N LYS A 76 -2.59 18.79 -13.34
CA LYS A 76 -3.51 18.69 -14.48
C LYS A 76 -4.06 17.28 -14.69
N GLY A 77 -3.78 16.39 -13.80
CA GLY A 77 -4.45 15.10 -13.69
C GLY A 77 -4.34 14.16 -14.88
N LYS A 78 -3.41 14.40 -15.79
CA LYS A 78 -3.39 13.66 -17.04
C LYS A 78 -2.19 12.74 -17.22
N THR A 79 -1.20 12.82 -16.35
CA THR A 79 -0.05 11.94 -16.40
C THR A 79 -0.18 10.92 -15.30
N TYR A 80 -0.44 9.69 -15.67
CA TYR A 80 -0.53 8.60 -14.71
C TYR A 80 0.81 7.89 -14.65
N LYS A 81 1.35 7.79 -13.44
CA LYS A 81 2.46 6.89 -13.18
C LYS A 81 1.89 5.60 -12.63
N THR A 82 2.30 4.48 -13.17
CA THR A 82 2.08 3.23 -12.47
C THR A 82 2.87 3.27 -11.18
N ALA A 83 2.27 2.89 -10.07
CA ALA A 83 2.93 2.82 -8.78
C ALA A 83 4.11 1.85 -8.78
N ILE A 84 4.25 1.13 -9.83
CA ILE A 84 5.24 0.11 -10.05
C ILE A 84 6.43 0.76 -10.71
N ASN A 85 7.09 1.58 -9.96
CA ASN A 85 8.39 1.93 -10.41
C ASN A 85 9.40 1.12 -9.59
N THR A 86 10.60 1.07 -10.11
CA THR A 86 11.72 0.33 -9.53
C THR A 86 12.15 0.83 -8.14
N LYS A 87 11.51 1.89 -7.64
CA LYS A 87 11.86 2.52 -6.37
C LYS A 87 11.07 1.99 -5.17
N ILE A 88 10.12 1.10 -5.40
CA ILE A 88 9.29 0.52 -4.36
C ILE A 88 9.58 -0.97 -4.26
N ASP A 89 9.75 -1.46 -3.05
CA ASP A 89 10.02 -2.89 -2.83
C ASP A 89 8.75 -3.68 -2.58
N GLU A 90 7.81 -3.10 -1.85
CA GLU A 90 6.55 -3.77 -1.53
C GLU A 90 5.44 -2.76 -1.27
N ILE A 91 4.20 -3.24 -1.37
CA ILE A 91 3.01 -2.46 -1.09
C ILE A 91 2.30 -3.04 0.12
N PHE A 92 2.03 -2.19 1.10
CA PHE A 92 1.16 -2.53 2.23
C PHE A 92 -0.26 -2.10 1.88
N ILE A 93 -1.21 -3.02 1.96
CA ILE A 93 -2.60 -2.75 1.62
C ILE A 93 -3.49 -3.03 2.83
N LEU A 94 -4.32 -2.05 3.19
CA LEU A 94 -5.37 -2.20 4.18
C LEU A 94 -6.72 -2.17 3.47
N THR A 95 -7.53 -3.20 3.66
CA THR A 95 -8.91 -3.21 3.17
C THR A 95 -9.87 -2.79 4.29
N GLU A 96 -11.05 -2.32 3.90
CA GLU A 96 -12.01 -1.75 4.86
C GLU A 96 -12.50 -2.77 5.90
N ASP A 97 -12.46 -4.05 5.57
CA ASP A 97 -12.78 -5.12 6.51
C ASP A 97 -11.66 -5.40 7.52
N GLY A 98 -10.57 -4.64 7.48
CA GLY A 98 -9.44 -4.79 8.41
C GLY A 98 -8.37 -5.75 7.97
N ALA A 99 -8.48 -6.35 6.81
CA ALA A 99 -7.44 -7.24 6.30
C ALA A 99 -6.21 -6.45 5.83
N MET A 100 -5.04 -7.02 6.05
CA MET A 100 -3.77 -6.42 5.69
C MET A 100 -2.99 -7.36 4.78
N TYR A 101 -2.37 -6.79 3.76
CA TYR A 101 -1.56 -7.53 2.79
C TYR A 101 -0.24 -6.82 2.58
N ILE A 102 0.83 -7.59 2.44
CA ILE A 102 2.13 -7.07 2.00
C ILE A 102 2.50 -7.83 0.74
N ILE A 103 2.48 -7.12 -0.37
CA ILE A 103 2.70 -7.73 -1.68
C ILE A 103 4.00 -7.18 -2.27
N PRO A 104 4.96 -8.08 -2.58
CA PRO A 104 6.20 -7.66 -3.25
C PRO A 104 5.89 -7.03 -4.61
N ILE A 105 6.62 -5.99 -4.95
CA ILE A 105 6.34 -5.22 -6.16
C ILE A 105 6.45 -6.07 -7.44
N ASN A 106 7.34 -7.03 -7.46
CA ASN A 106 7.53 -7.87 -8.65
C ASN A 106 6.33 -8.79 -8.95
N VAL A 107 5.46 -9.01 -7.97
CA VAL A 107 4.23 -9.82 -8.15
C VAL A 107 3.16 -9.04 -8.92
N ILE A 108 3.14 -7.72 -8.75
CA ILE A 108 2.10 -6.85 -9.31
C ILE A 108 2.65 -5.84 -10.33
N LYS A 109 3.82 -6.13 -10.83
CA LYS A 109 4.49 -5.33 -11.83
C LYS A 109 3.63 -5.18 -13.09
N ASN A 110 3.59 -3.96 -13.64
CA ASN A 110 2.83 -3.61 -14.84
C ASN A 110 1.30 -3.63 -14.69
N LYS A 111 0.78 -3.73 -13.47
CA LYS A 111 -0.65 -3.61 -13.23
C LYS A 111 -1.02 -2.17 -12.88
N SER A 112 -2.16 -1.73 -13.36
CA SER A 112 -2.71 -0.42 -13.00
C SER A 112 -3.70 -0.50 -11.84
N THR A 113 -4.33 -1.66 -11.68
CA THR A 113 -5.24 -1.96 -10.57
C THR A 113 -4.99 -3.36 -10.08
N LEU A 114 -5.33 -3.58 -8.82
CA LEU A 114 -5.21 -4.87 -8.18
C LEU A 114 -6.55 -5.22 -7.55
N ASN A 115 -7.07 -6.39 -7.88
CA ASN A 115 -8.26 -6.94 -7.21
C ASN A 115 -7.78 -7.96 -6.20
N ILE A 116 -8.08 -7.70 -4.92
CA ILE A 116 -7.69 -8.62 -3.85
C ILE A 116 -8.56 -9.87 -3.96
N CYS A 117 -7.95 -10.93 -4.40
CA CYS A 117 -8.60 -12.22 -4.59
C CYS A 117 -7.75 -13.33 -3.96
N GLU A 118 -8.21 -14.56 -4.10
CA GLU A 118 -7.61 -15.70 -3.41
C GLU A 118 -6.13 -15.90 -3.72
N LYS A 119 -5.69 -15.58 -4.94
CA LYS A 119 -4.28 -15.74 -5.30
C LYS A 119 -3.32 -14.86 -4.47
N TYR A 120 -3.85 -13.82 -3.81
CA TYR A 120 -3.05 -12.95 -2.93
C TYR A 120 -3.17 -13.33 -1.46
N SER A 121 -3.92 -14.37 -1.11
CA SER A 121 -4.12 -14.77 0.29
C SER A 121 -2.83 -15.12 1.00
N LYS A 122 -1.83 -15.62 0.28
CA LYS A 122 -0.51 -15.93 0.84
C LYS A 122 0.26 -14.69 1.29
N TYR A 123 -0.15 -13.51 0.85
CA TYR A 123 0.47 -12.24 1.25
C TYR A 123 -0.27 -11.56 2.40
N ARG A 124 -1.35 -12.17 2.87
CA ARG A 124 -2.08 -11.62 4.01
C ARG A 124 -1.24 -11.74 5.27
N VAL A 125 -1.26 -10.67 6.07
CA VAL A 125 -0.50 -10.61 7.32
C VAL A 125 -1.44 -10.23 8.46
N ASN A 126 -1.00 -10.51 9.67
CA ASN A 126 -1.73 -10.16 10.89
C ASN A 126 -0.75 -9.54 11.89
N LEU A 127 -1.29 -8.72 12.78
CA LEU A 127 -0.50 -8.20 13.90
C LEU A 127 -0.08 -9.31 14.84
#